data_d74d62bdbee2b0b03ee3555da20cfe68
#
_entry.id   d74d62bdbee2b0b03ee3555da20cfe68
#
_cell.length_a   1.000
_cell.length_b   1.000
_cell.length_c   1.000
_cell.angle_alpha   90.00
_cell.angle_beta   90.00
_cell.angle_gamma   90.00
#
_symmetry.space_group_name_H-M   'P 1'
#
loop_
_entity.id
_entity.type
_entity.pdbx_description
1 polymer ?
#
loop_
_entity_poly.entity_id
_entity_poly.type
_entity_poly.pdbx_seq_one_letter_code
_entity_poly.pdbx_strand_id
1 'polypeptide(L)'
;ERWGFCLSQEQFDTLENGSYKVIIKSTLFDGELNYGELLIKGKSDKEIFLSTYICHPSMANNELSGPTVVTFLAKWLQEINETDFSYRIIFIPETIGSITYLSKNYKDMKNKIFAGFNVSCVGDDRAYSYLPSRNGKTISDMIAKHVLKWIDPNFIKYSWLDRGSDERQYCAPGIDLPIASILRTKYGRYPEYHTSLDNLENVVTPKGLDGGYWAIRKAIEAIERNKKYK
;
A
#
# COMPACT_ATOMS: atom_id res chain seq x y z
N GLU A 1 19.00 -17.89 12.23
CA GLU A 1 18.32 -17.95 10.91
C GLU A 1 17.82 -19.38 10.69
N ARG A 2 16.64 -19.50 10.09
CA ARG A 2 16.06 -20.79 9.74
C ARG A 2 15.82 -20.81 8.23
N TRP A 3 16.16 -21.91 7.59
CA TRP A 3 15.79 -22.14 6.19
C TRP A 3 14.40 -22.72 6.10
N GLY A 4 13.75 -22.56 4.95
CA GLY A 4 12.43 -23.12 4.66
C GLY A 4 12.17 -23.13 3.16
N PHE A 5 11.15 -23.84 2.76
CA PHE A 5 10.62 -23.85 1.40
C PHE A 5 9.10 -24.04 1.45
N CYS A 6 8.40 -23.61 0.42
CA CYS A 6 6.95 -23.69 0.36
C CYS A 6 6.50 -25.05 -0.21
N LEU A 7 5.46 -25.60 0.41
CA LEU A 7 4.71 -26.76 -0.08
C LEU A 7 3.22 -26.42 -0.07
N SER A 8 2.42 -27.12 -0.89
CA SER A 8 0.98 -27.14 -0.67
C SER A 8 0.65 -27.91 0.62
N GLN A 9 -0.50 -27.62 1.21
CA GLN A 9 -0.96 -28.37 2.41
C GLN A 9 -1.09 -29.88 2.09
N GLU A 10 -1.61 -30.21 0.91
CA GLU A 10 -1.72 -31.59 0.44
C GLU A 10 -0.36 -32.31 0.37
N GLN A 11 0.67 -31.64 -0.18
CA GLN A 11 2.03 -32.16 -0.21
C GLN A 11 2.60 -32.33 1.20
N PHE A 12 2.35 -31.36 2.08
CA PHE A 12 2.81 -31.42 3.47
C PHE A 12 2.19 -32.60 4.21
N ASP A 13 0.89 -32.85 4.03
CA ASP A 13 0.15 -33.94 4.68
C ASP A 13 0.62 -35.32 4.22
N THR A 14 1.24 -35.43 3.04
CA THR A 14 1.82 -36.68 2.53
C THR A 14 3.25 -36.94 2.98
N LEU A 15 3.87 -35.98 3.68
CA LEU A 15 5.24 -36.18 4.16
C LEU A 15 5.27 -37.12 5.37
N GLU A 16 6.03 -38.19 5.25
CA GLU A 16 6.29 -39.11 6.36
C GLU A 16 7.40 -38.56 7.28
N ASN A 17 7.45 -39.04 8.53
CA ASN A 17 8.57 -38.71 9.41
C ASN A 17 9.87 -39.34 8.91
N GLY A 18 10.88 -38.51 8.64
CA GLY A 18 12.15 -38.96 8.09
C GLY A 18 13.13 -37.87 7.76
N SER A 19 14.24 -38.25 7.13
CA SER A 19 15.23 -37.32 6.63
C SER A 19 14.99 -37.09 5.14
N TYR A 20 14.94 -35.83 4.74
CA TYR A 20 14.69 -35.41 3.37
C TYR A 20 15.90 -34.68 2.78
N LYS A 21 16.21 -34.95 1.50
CA LYS A 21 17.13 -34.17 0.71
C LYS A 21 16.37 -33.19 -0.17
N VAL A 22 16.49 -31.90 0.12
CA VAL A 22 15.88 -30.84 -0.67
C VAL A 22 16.87 -30.33 -1.71
N ILE A 23 16.46 -30.26 -2.96
CA ILE A 23 17.26 -29.73 -4.06
C ILE A 23 16.46 -28.61 -4.72
N ILE A 24 16.97 -27.38 -4.63
CA ILE A 24 16.40 -26.21 -5.29
C ILE A 24 17.29 -25.87 -6.48
N LYS A 25 16.77 -26.08 -7.68
CA LYS A 25 17.46 -25.68 -8.92
C LYS A 25 17.16 -24.20 -9.18
N SER A 26 18.18 -23.37 -9.11
CA SER A 26 18.08 -21.93 -9.37
C SER A 26 19.20 -21.48 -10.28
N THR A 27 18.96 -20.39 -11.00
CA THR A 27 19.93 -19.73 -11.85
C THR A 27 19.98 -18.25 -11.47
N LEU A 28 21.19 -17.73 -11.27
CA LEU A 28 21.43 -16.30 -11.09
C LEU A 28 21.79 -15.69 -12.44
N PHE A 29 21.13 -14.63 -12.81
CA PHE A 29 21.36 -13.91 -14.06
C PHE A 29 21.11 -12.41 -13.85
N ASP A 30 21.63 -11.59 -14.74
CA ASP A 30 21.36 -10.14 -14.75
C ASP A 30 19.89 -9.92 -15.03
N GLY A 31 19.24 -9.11 -14.19
CA GLY A 31 17.83 -8.81 -14.26
C GLY A 31 17.55 -7.31 -14.16
N GLU A 32 16.29 -6.96 -14.27
CA GLU A 32 15.82 -5.59 -14.18
C GLU A 32 14.78 -5.46 -13.06
N LEU A 33 14.75 -4.29 -12.43
CA LEU A 33 13.71 -3.92 -11.49
C LEU A 33 12.75 -2.98 -12.20
N ASN A 34 11.57 -3.48 -12.55
CA ASN A 34 10.56 -2.73 -13.27
C ASN A 34 9.57 -2.08 -12.29
N TYR A 35 9.15 -0.87 -12.60
CA TYR A 35 8.09 -0.16 -11.88
C TYR A 35 7.30 0.73 -12.84
N GLY A 36 6.06 1.04 -12.48
CA GLY A 36 5.24 2.02 -13.19
C GLY A 36 5.19 3.33 -12.42
N GLU A 37 5.28 4.46 -13.13
CA GLU A 37 5.09 5.79 -12.56
C GLU A 37 4.13 6.60 -13.41
N LEU A 38 3.20 7.29 -12.74
CA LEU A 38 2.31 8.25 -13.34
C LEU A 38 2.41 9.58 -12.58
N LEU A 39 2.75 10.64 -13.32
CA LEU A 39 2.75 12.01 -12.80
C LEU A 39 1.56 12.76 -13.40
N ILE A 40 0.67 13.26 -12.55
CA ILE A 40 -0.46 14.11 -12.94
C ILE A 40 -0.16 15.51 -12.43
N LYS A 41 -0.01 16.46 -13.34
CA LYS A 41 0.32 17.85 -12.99
C LYS A 41 -0.93 18.57 -12.50
N GLY A 42 -0.83 19.19 -11.34
CA GLY A 42 -1.79 20.15 -10.80
C GLY A 42 -1.26 21.58 -10.80
N LYS A 43 -1.95 22.49 -10.12
CA LYS A 43 -1.54 23.91 -10.00
C LYS A 43 -0.24 24.08 -9.22
N SER A 44 -0.03 23.25 -8.20
CA SER A 44 1.13 23.31 -7.32
C SER A 44 2.15 22.24 -7.69
N ASP A 45 3.44 22.55 -7.47
CA ASP A 45 4.51 21.56 -7.49
C ASP A 45 4.54 20.66 -6.24
N LYS A 46 3.72 20.95 -5.24
CA LYS A 46 3.51 20.03 -4.13
C LYS A 46 2.71 18.83 -4.60
N GLU A 47 3.14 17.65 -4.14
CA GLU A 47 2.62 16.38 -4.64
C GLU A 47 1.87 15.61 -3.55
N ILE A 48 0.78 14.97 -3.94
CA ILE A 48 0.17 13.86 -3.20
C ILE A 48 0.74 12.57 -3.77
N PHE A 49 1.31 11.76 -2.89
CA PHE A 49 1.99 10.51 -3.25
C PHE A 49 1.12 9.30 -2.98
N LEU A 50 0.94 8.45 -3.99
CA LEU A 50 0.30 7.15 -3.85
C LEU A 50 1.29 6.06 -4.26
N SER A 51 1.55 5.11 -3.38
CA SER A 51 2.40 3.97 -3.65
C SER A 51 1.62 2.68 -3.45
N THR A 52 1.79 1.75 -4.37
CA THR A 52 1.25 0.38 -4.26
C THR A 52 2.26 -0.62 -4.82
N TYR A 53 2.34 -1.80 -4.24
CA TYR A 53 3.32 -2.78 -4.68
C TYR A 53 2.74 -3.82 -5.64
N ILE A 54 3.63 -4.43 -6.45
CA ILE A 54 3.31 -5.33 -7.57
C ILE A 54 4.22 -6.56 -7.61
N CYS A 55 4.49 -7.19 -6.47
CA CYS A 55 5.48 -8.27 -6.37
C CYS A 55 4.94 -9.61 -5.82
N HIS A 56 3.65 -9.69 -5.47
CA HIS A 56 3.00 -10.89 -4.96
C HIS A 56 1.85 -11.33 -5.88
N PRO A 57 2.14 -11.92 -7.05
CA PRO A 57 1.19 -12.03 -8.17
C PRO A 57 -0.04 -12.91 -7.91
N SER A 58 -0.07 -13.65 -6.81
CA SER A 58 -1.16 -14.57 -6.48
C SER A 58 -1.98 -14.15 -5.26
N MET A 59 -1.70 -12.99 -4.66
CA MET A 59 -2.38 -12.50 -3.46
C MET A 59 -3.42 -11.46 -3.84
N ALA A 60 -4.70 -11.76 -3.63
CA ALA A 60 -5.78 -10.88 -4.07
C ALA A 60 -5.92 -9.64 -3.20
N ASN A 61 -6.01 -9.78 -1.88
CA ASN A 61 -6.14 -8.63 -0.97
C ASN A 61 -4.78 -8.02 -0.62
N ASN A 62 -3.79 -8.85 -0.33
CA ASN A 62 -2.46 -8.38 0.06
C ASN A 62 -1.84 -7.52 -1.05
N GLU A 63 -1.94 -7.94 -2.31
CA GLU A 63 -1.33 -7.21 -3.40
C GLU A 63 -2.33 -6.61 -4.39
N LEU A 64 -3.05 -7.43 -5.14
CA LEU A 64 -3.81 -6.97 -6.31
C LEU A 64 -4.89 -5.93 -5.99
N SER A 65 -5.39 -5.89 -4.76
CA SER A 65 -6.37 -4.89 -4.33
C SER A 65 -5.81 -3.47 -4.40
N GLY A 66 -4.56 -3.26 -3.98
CA GLY A 66 -3.87 -1.98 -4.03
C GLY A 66 -3.74 -1.42 -5.44
N PRO A 67 -3.06 -2.13 -6.36
CA PRO A 67 -2.94 -1.72 -7.76
C PRO A 67 -4.29 -1.48 -8.44
N THR A 68 -5.29 -2.31 -8.15
CA THR A 68 -6.65 -2.13 -8.69
C THR A 68 -7.24 -0.80 -8.24
N VAL A 69 -7.28 -0.55 -6.94
CA VAL A 69 -7.84 0.69 -6.39
C VAL A 69 -7.06 1.92 -6.88
N VAL A 70 -5.73 1.86 -6.87
CA VAL A 70 -4.87 2.97 -7.32
C VAL A 70 -5.07 3.26 -8.82
N THR A 71 -5.28 2.24 -9.66
CA THR A 71 -5.58 2.42 -11.09
C THR A 71 -6.89 3.19 -11.29
N PHE A 72 -7.95 2.85 -10.54
CA PHE A 72 -9.21 3.58 -10.61
C PHE A 72 -9.10 5.00 -10.04
N LEU A 73 -8.31 5.21 -9.00
CA LEU A 73 -8.00 6.55 -8.49
C LEU A 73 -7.23 7.38 -9.52
N ALA A 74 -6.24 6.79 -10.17
CA ALA A 74 -5.47 7.45 -11.23
C ALA A 74 -6.37 7.86 -12.40
N LYS A 75 -7.26 6.97 -12.84
CA LYS A 75 -8.27 7.29 -13.87
C LYS A 75 -9.15 8.46 -13.44
N TRP A 76 -9.72 8.39 -12.24
CA TRP A 76 -10.54 9.48 -11.70
C TRP A 76 -9.79 10.81 -11.63
N LEU A 77 -8.52 10.80 -11.19
CA LEU A 77 -7.69 12.00 -11.12
C LEU A 77 -7.41 12.61 -12.51
N GLN A 78 -7.23 11.77 -13.53
CA GLN A 78 -7.05 12.23 -14.90
C GLN A 78 -8.34 12.83 -15.52
N GLU A 79 -9.51 12.44 -15.03
CA GLU A 79 -10.82 12.96 -15.46
C GLU A 79 -11.17 14.30 -14.78
N ILE A 80 -10.45 14.69 -13.73
CA ILE A 80 -10.63 15.99 -13.08
C ILE A 80 -9.93 17.07 -13.91
N ASN A 81 -10.66 18.12 -14.29
CA ASN A 81 -10.12 19.18 -15.13
C ASN A 81 -8.95 19.91 -14.47
N GLU A 82 -8.96 20.08 -13.16
CA GLU A 82 -7.94 20.84 -12.44
C GLU A 82 -7.85 20.41 -10.97
N THR A 83 -6.64 20.13 -10.49
CA THR A 83 -6.32 19.82 -9.09
C THR A 83 -5.39 20.88 -8.50
N ASP A 84 -5.49 21.13 -7.20
CA ASP A 84 -4.60 22.08 -6.52
C ASP A 84 -3.20 21.49 -6.32
N PHE A 85 -3.09 20.18 -6.10
CA PHE A 85 -1.83 19.44 -5.96
C PHE A 85 -1.51 18.63 -7.22
N SER A 86 -0.22 18.42 -7.46
CA SER A 86 0.24 17.39 -8.40
C SER A 86 0.15 16.01 -7.76
N TYR A 87 0.13 14.95 -8.55
CA TYR A 87 0.07 13.57 -8.06
C TYR A 87 1.25 12.77 -8.60
N ARG A 88 1.91 12.05 -7.70
CA ARG A 88 2.91 11.04 -8.02
C ARG A 88 2.36 9.69 -7.61
N ILE A 89 2.12 8.83 -8.57
CA ILE A 89 1.54 7.50 -8.37
C ILE A 89 2.56 6.48 -8.83
N ILE A 90 2.93 5.52 -7.99
CA ILE A 90 3.88 4.48 -8.34
C ILE A 90 3.34 3.08 -8.06
N PHE A 91 3.67 2.16 -8.97
CA PHE A 91 3.46 0.73 -8.90
C PHE A 91 4.83 0.08 -8.86
N ILE A 92 5.22 -0.52 -7.73
CA ILE A 92 6.62 -0.82 -7.48
C ILE A 92 6.77 -2.14 -6.71
N PRO A 93 7.82 -2.95 -6.95
CA PRO A 93 8.10 -4.09 -6.08
C PRO A 93 8.32 -3.65 -4.63
N GLU A 94 7.66 -4.33 -3.69
CA GLU A 94 7.76 -3.99 -2.26
C GLU A 94 9.21 -4.03 -1.78
N THR A 95 9.56 -3.15 -0.88
CA THR A 95 10.87 -3.04 -0.21
C THR A 95 12.01 -2.70 -1.17
N ILE A 96 12.43 -3.61 -2.02
CA ILE A 96 13.57 -3.38 -2.95
C ILE A 96 13.25 -2.27 -3.96
N GLY A 97 12.02 -2.22 -4.43
CA GLY A 97 11.57 -1.16 -5.33
C GLY A 97 11.53 0.19 -4.64
N SER A 98 10.88 0.29 -3.48
CA SER A 98 10.78 1.55 -2.74
C SER A 98 12.15 2.08 -2.28
N ILE A 99 13.07 1.20 -1.89
CA ILE A 99 14.46 1.58 -1.55
C ILE A 99 15.17 2.13 -2.79
N THR A 100 15.07 1.43 -3.92
CA THR A 100 15.70 1.85 -5.19
C THR A 100 15.10 3.16 -5.69
N TYR A 101 13.78 3.32 -5.62
CA TYR A 101 13.09 4.54 -6.01
C TYR A 101 13.51 5.73 -5.13
N LEU A 102 13.54 5.54 -3.81
CA LEU A 102 14.02 6.54 -2.86
C LEU A 102 15.49 6.91 -3.12
N SER A 103 16.36 5.96 -3.41
CA SER A 103 17.78 6.25 -3.66
C SER A 103 17.98 7.22 -4.82
N LYS A 104 17.10 7.20 -5.81
CA LYS A 104 17.14 8.07 -7.00
C LYS A 104 16.36 9.38 -6.82
N ASN A 105 15.24 9.33 -6.10
CA ASN A 105 14.25 10.42 -6.09
C ASN A 105 14.11 11.12 -4.74
N TYR A 106 14.81 10.68 -3.69
CA TYR A 106 14.60 11.14 -2.31
C TYR A 106 14.59 12.67 -2.16
N LYS A 107 15.57 13.37 -2.77
CA LYS A 107 15.70 14.83 -2.64
C LYS A 107 14.47 15.55 -3.23
N ASP A 108 14.03 15.10 -4.39
CA ASP A 108 12.85 15.64 -5.05
C ASP A 108 11.58 15.36 -4.25
N MET A 109 11.40 14.11 -3.83
CA MET A 109 10.28 13.68 -2.99
C MET A 109 10.20 14.46 -1.68
N LYS A 110 11.33 14.63 -0.99
CA LYS A 110 11.39 15.38 0.28
C LYS A 110 10.93 16.83 0.13
N ASN A 111 11.20 17.43 -1.00
CA ASN A 111 10.83 18.81 -1.30
C ASN A 111 9.36 18.94 -1.75
N LYS A 112 8.84 17.94 -2.46
CA LYS A 112 7.53 18.03 -3.13
C LYS A 112 6.42 17.31 -2.39
N ILE A 113 6.67 16.14 -1.78
CA ILE A 113 5.61 15.35 -1.16
C ILE A 113 5.02 16.11 0.03
N PHE A 114 3.77 16.52 -0.12
CA PHE A 114 2.98 17.20 0.90
C PHE A 114 2.23 16.21 1.78
N ALA A 115 1.65 15.17 1.16
CA ALA A 115 0.92 14.09 1.79
C ALA A 115 1.01 12.83 0.95
N GLY A 116 0.72 11.67 1.51
CA GLY A 116 0.64 10.45 0.71
C GLY A 116 0.16 9.24 1.47
N PHE A 117 -0.15 8.21 0.70
CA PHE A 117 -0.66 6.95 1.21
C PHE A 117 0.05 5.77 0.57
N ASN A 118 0.47 4.81 1.40
CA ASN A 118 0.82 3.47 0.95
C ASN A 118 -0.45 2.65 0.87
N VAL A 119 -0.77 2.12 -0.31
CA VAL A 119 -2.05 1.49 -0.63
C VAL A 119 -1.88 0.00 -0.84
N SER A 120 -2.38 -0.79 0.09
CA SER A 120 -2.41 -2.26 0.04
C SER A 120 -3.52 -2.77 0.95
N CYS A 121 -3.90 -4.02 0.82
CA CYS A 121 -4.94 -4.64 1.65
C CYS A 121 -6.22 -3.78 1.72
N VAL A 122 -6.74 -3.40 0.56
CA VAL A 122 -7.91 -2.50 0.42
C VAL A 122 -9.11 -3.18 -0.22
N GLY A 123 -9.12 -4.51 -0.31
CA GLY A 123 -10.12 -5.27 -1.06
C GLY A 123 -11.10 -6.09 -0.23
N ASP A 124 -10.85 -6.36 1.04
CA ASP A 124 -11.80 -7.06 1.92
C ASP A 124 -12.84 -6.11 2.51
N ASP A 125 -13.94 -6.64 3.03
CA ASP A 125 -15.02 -5.84 3.64
C ASP A 125 -15.19 -6.05 5.16
N ARG A 126 -14.19 -6.61 5.83
CA ARG A 126 -14.24 -7.00 7.26
C ARG A 126 -13.97 -5.82 8.19
N ALA A 127 -13.04 -4.92 7.84
CA ALA A 127 -12.68 -3.79 8.68
C ALA A 127 -12.21 -2.58 7.86
N TYR A 128 -12.09 -1.43 8.53
CA TYR A 128 -11.25 -0.32 8.12
C TYR A 128 -10.11 -0.14 9.11
N SER A 129 -8.94 0.21 8.62
CA SER A 129 -7.75 0.35 9.45
C SER A 129 -6.91 1.56 9.06
N TYR A 130 -6.21 2.08 10.03
CA TYR A 130 -5.24 3.16 9.88
C TYR A 130 -3.90 2.75 10.47
N LEU A 131 -2.84 2.88 9.68
CA LEU A 131 -1.46 2.75 10.13
C LEU A 131 -0.77 4.12 9.96
N PRO A 132 -0.23 4.70 11.06
CA PRO A 132 0.34 6.04 11.01
C PRO A 132 1.65 6.12 10.25
N SER A 133 2.00 7.33 9.79
CA SER A 133 3.38 7.68 9.51
C SER A 133 4.23 7.60 10.79
N ARG A 134 5.56 7.58 10.66
CA ARG A 134 6.44 7.61 11.85
C ARG A 134 6.18 8.82 12.76
N ASN A 135 5.86 9.96 12.19
CA ASN A 135 5.51 11.17 12.93
C ASN A 135 4.13 11.07 13.62
N GLY A 136 3.16 10.38 13.01
CA GLY A 136 1.79 10.21 13.52
C GLY A 136 0.92 11.46 13.54
N LYS A 137 1.45 12.61 13.09
CA LYS A 137 0.77 13.93 13.11
C LYS A 137 0.89 14.66 11.76
N THR A 138 1.28 13.99 10.70
CA THR A 138 1.34 14.57 9.36
C THR A 138 -0.06 14.87 8.83
N ILE A 139 -0.13 15.61 7.72
CA ILE A 139 -1.43 15.86 7.06
C ILE A 139 -2.10 14.53 6.65
N SER A 140 -1.34 13.56 6.19
CA SER A 140 -1.85 12.22 5.86
C SER A 140 -2.46 11.53 7.06
N ASP A 141 -1.82 11.62 8.24
CA ASP A 141 -2.34 11.06 9.50
C ASP A 141 -3.65 11.73 9.94
N MET A 142 -3.69 13.06 9.84
CA MET A 142 -4.88 13.82 10.24
C MET A 142 -6.07 13.50 9.34
N ILE A 143 -5.84 13.48 8.03
CA ILE A 143 -6.88 13.21 7.03
C ILE A 143 -7.35 11.76 7.09
N ALA A 144 -6.45 10.79 7.21
CA ALA A 144 -6.81 9.39 7.34
C ALA A 144 -7.74 9.16 8.54
N LYS A 145 -7.38 9.68 9.70
CA LYS A 145 -8.21 9.59 10.91
C LYS A 145 -9.55 10.31 10.76
N HIS A 146 -9.55 11.46 10.11
CA HIS A 146 -10.77 12.23 9.87
C HIS A 146 -11.74 11.44 9.00
N VAL A 147 -11.29 11.00 7.83
CA VAL A 147 -12.12 10.29 6.86
C VAL A 147 -12.63 8.97 7.42
N LEU A 148 -11.74 8.17 8.02
CA LEU A 148 -12.12 6.88 8.59
C LEU A 148 -13.14 7.03 9.71
N LYS A 149 -13.04 8.06 10.54
CA LYS A 149 -14.04 8.32 11.60
C LYS A 149 -15.47 8.52 11.06
N TRP A 150 -15.60 9.06 9.85
CA TRP A 150 -16.90 9.27 9.21
C TRP A 150 -17.39 8.03 8.46
N ILE A 151 -16.49 7.20 7.95
CA ILE A 151 -16.84 5.96 7.23
C ILE A 151 -17.19 4.84 8.21
N ASP A 152 -16.34 4.63 9.22
CA ASP A 152 -16.49 3.63 10.26
C ASP A 152 -15.91 4.17 11.58
N PRO A 153 -16.74 4.66 12.52
CA PRO A 153 -16.26 5.16 13.80
C PRO A 153 -15.41 4.15 14.60
N ASN A 154 -15.58 2.85 14.34
CA ASN A 154 -14.87 1.76 15.00
C ASN A 154 -13.62 1.30 14.25
N PHE A 155 -13.15 2.05 13.26
CA PHE A 155 -11.94 1.67 12.51
C PHE A 155 -10.75 1.36 13.43
N ILE A 156 -9.95 0.38 13.03
CA ILE A 156 -8.81 -0.10 13.81
C ILE A 156 -7.63 0.85 13.66
N LYS A 157 -7.06 1.28 14.78
CA LYS A 157 -5.86 2.13 14.82
C LYS A 157 -4.67 1.28 15.22
N TYR A 158 -3.67 1.24 14.34
CA TYR A 158 -2.40 0.59 14.62
C TYR A 158 -1.35 1.57 15.13
N SER A 159 -0.33 1.05 15.75
CA SER A 159 0.90 1.77 16.08
C SER A 159 1.85 1.79 14.88
N TRP A 160 2.71 2.81 14.80
CA TRP A 160 3.84 2.78 13.87
C TRP A 160 4.71 1.51 14.01
N LEU A 161 4.76 0.90 15.18
CA LEU A 161 5.49 -0.34 15.40
C LEU A 161 4.88 -1.56 14.70
N ASP A 162 3.62 -1.47 14.30
CA ASP A 162 2.92 -2.51 13.53
C ASP A 162 3.16 -2.42 12.00
N ARG A 163 4.06 -1.53 11.56
CA ARG A 163 4.45 -1.38 10.16
C ARG A 163 5.08 -2.66 9.60
N GLY A 164 4.90 -2.90 8.33
CA GLY A 164 5.43 -4.13 7.70
C GLY A 164 5.61 -4.04 6.19
N SER A 165 5.15 -2.96 5.56
CA SER A 165 5.22 -2.73 4.11
C SER A 165 6.08 -1.49 3.78
N ASP A 166 5.89 -0.89 2.61
CA ASP A 166 6.72 0.21 2.08
C ASP A 166 6.68 1.50 2.91
N GLU A 167 5.68 1.69 3.78
CA GLU A 167 5.70 2.79 4.73
C GLU A 167 6.95 2.76 5.63
N ARG A 168 7.55 1.58 5.84
CA ARG A 168 8.85 1.46 6.57
C ARG A 168 9.94 2.25 5.88
N GLN A 169 9.95 2.23 4.55
CA GLN A 169 11.00 2.85 3.74
C GLN A 169 10.73 4.35 3.63
N TYR A 170 9.50 4.72 3.27
CA TYR A 170 9.13 6.13 3.11
C TYR A 170 9.21 6.93 4.39
N CYS A 171 8.91 6.31 5.52
CA CYS A 171 8.95 6.96 6.83
C CYS A 171 10.19 6.58 7.66
N ALA A 172 11.22 5.95 7.07
CA ALA A 172 12.45 5.60 7.79
C ALA A 172 13.10 6.85 8.40
N PRO A 173 13.84 6.70 9.55
CA PRO A 173 14.57 7.81 10.15
C PRO A 173 15.49 8.51 9.12
N GLY A 174 15.36 9.84 9.03
CA GLY A 174 16.10 10.65 8.06
C GLY A 174 15.37 10.85 6.72
N ILE A 175 14.53 9.91 6.30
CA ILE A 175 13.65 10.04 5.13
C ILE A 175 12.38 10.81 5.52
N ASP A 176 11.62 10.30 6.48
CA ASP A 176 10.51 11.01 7.11
C ASP A 176 9.51 11.65 6.14
N LEU A 177 9.11 10.93 5.10
CA LEU A 177 8.03 11.38 4.24
C LEU A 177 6.69 11.26 4.98
N PRO A 178 5.72 12.14 4.70
CA PRO A 178 4.43 12.17 5.37
C PRO A 178 3.47 11.12 4.81
N ILE A 179 3.83 9.84 4.91
CA ILE A 179 3.09 8.72 4.32
C ILE A 179 2.39 7.93 5.42
N ALA A 180 1.07 7.80 5.32
CA ALA A 180 0.24 6.94 6.17
C ALA A 180 -0.38 5.82 5.33
N SER A 181 -1.08 4.87 5.97
CA SER A 181 -1.86 3.87 5.24
C SER A 181 -3.31 3.89 5.69
N ILE A 182 -4.21 3.89 4.71
CA ILE A 182 -5.63 3.59 4.85
C ILE A 182 -5.82 2.21 4.26
N LEU A 183 -6.22 1.25 5.10
CA LEU A 183 -6.38 -0.14 4.69
C LEU A 183 -7.81 -0.60 5.02
N ARG A 184 -8.20 -1.73 4.42
CA ARG A 184 -9.28 -2.56 4.96
C ARG A 184 -8.67 -3.38 6.10
N THR A 185 -8.74 -4.69 6.09
CA THR A 185 -8.04 -5.49 7.11
C THR A 185 -6.54 -5.48 6.83
N LYS A 186 -5.76 -5.00 7.78
CA LYS A 186 -4.31 -4.84 7.64
C LYS A 186 -3.63 -6.19 7.36
N TYR A 187 -2.58 -6.18 6.55
CA TYR A 187 -1.69 -7.32 6.33
C TYR A 187 -1.26 -7.98 7.65
N GLY A 188 -1.17 -9.29 7.66
CA GLY A 188 -0.85 -10.10 8.86
C GLY A 188 -1.95 -10.10 9.92
N ARG A 189 -3.18 -9.64 9.62
CA ARG A 189 -4.32 -9.58 10.55
C ARG A 189 -5.55 -10.32 10.06
N TYR A 190 -5.45 -11.07 8.99
CA TYR A 190 -6.48 -11.99 8.51
C TYR A 190 -5.85 -13.36 8.23
N PRO A 191 -6.58 -14.47 8.46
CA PRO A 191 -6.00 -15.82 8.43
C PRO A 191 -5.53 -16.26 7.04
N GLU A 192 -6.11 -15.72 5.98
CA GLU A 192 -5.75 -16.04 4.60
C GLU A 192 -4.47 -15.32 4.12
N TYR A 193 -3.95 -14.39 4.92
CA TYR A 193 -2.75 -13.63 4.59
C TYR A 193 -1.57 -14.54 4.26
N HIS A 194 -0.93 -14.31 3.12
CA HIS A 194 0.19 -15.11 2.59
C HIS A 194 -0.13 -16.60 2.40
N THR A 195 -1.36 -16.91 2.10
CA THR A 195 -1.81 -18.24 1.71
C THR A 195 -2.55 -18.20 0.36
N SER A 196 -2.76 -19.35 -0.28
CA SER A 196 -3.57 -19.45 -1.51
C SER A 196 -5.05 -19.12 -1.31
N LEU A 197 -5.48 -18.95 -0.05
CA LEU A 197 -6.84 -18.52 0.30
C LEU A 197 -7.02 -17.00 0.23
N ASP A 198 -5.95 -16.22 0.05
CA ASP A 198 -6.05 -14.79 -0.25
C ASP A 198 -6.46 -14.61 -1.72
N ASN A 199 -7.73 -14.82 -1.99
CA ASN A 199 -8.34 -14.86 -3.31
C ASN A 199 -9.70 -14.14 -3.35
N LEU A 200 -10.36 -14.17 -4.52
CA LEU A 200 -11.65 -13.51 -4.73
C LEU A 200 -12.84 -14.26 -4.09
N GLU A 201 -12.67 -15.52 -3.76
CA GLU A 201 -13.73 -16.31 -3.13
C GLU A 201 -13.79 -16.09 -1.62
N ASN A 202 -12.63 -15.92 -0.98
CA ASN A 202 -12.53 -15.92 0.48
C ASN A 202 -12.31 -14.53 1.09
N VAL A 203 -11.67 -13.60 0.37
CA VAL A 203 -11.19 -12.35 0.98
C VAL A 203 -11.66 -11.11 0.25
N VAL A 204 -11.38 -10.99 -1.04
CA VAL A 204 -11.68 -9.76 -1.80
C VAL A 204 -13.11 -9.77 -2.27
N THR A 205 -13.83 -8.67 -2.00
CA THR A 205 -15.20 -8.49 -2.43
C THR A 205 -15.36 -7.18 -3.22
N PRO A 206 -16.37 -7.07 -4.10
CA PRO A 206 -16.69 -5.80 -4.76
C PRO A 206 -16.94 -4.67 -3.75
N LYS A 207 -17.63 -4.95 -2.65
CA LYS A 207 -17.89 -4.00 -1.55
C LYS A 207 -16.58 -3.60 -0.84
N GLY A 208 -15.65 -4.54 -0.68
CA GLY A 208 -14.34 -4.28 -0.11
C GLY A 208 -13.53 -3.32 -0.96
N LEU A 209 -13.40 -3.61 -2.25
CA LEU A 209 -12.70 -2.76 -3.22
C LEU A 209 -13.32 -1.37 -3.33
N ASP A 210 -14.65 -1.29 -3.42
CA ASP A 210 -15.38 -0.01 -3.43
C ASP A 210 -15.12 0.79 -2.15
N GLY A 211 -15.19 0.13 -0.99
CA GLY A 211 -14.87 0.75 0.30
C GLY A 211 -13.44 1.26 0.39
N GLY A 212 -12.46 0.50 -0.08
CA GLY A 212 -11.06 0.92 -0.17
C GLY A 212 -10.88 2.14 -1.08
N TYR A 213 -11.47 2.08 -2.28
CA TYR A 213 -11.47 3.18 -3.24
C TYR A 213 -12.05 4.48 -2.64
N TRP A 214 -13.26 4.40 -2.08
CA TRP A 214 -13.92 5.57 -1.51
C TRP A 214 -13.18 6.15 -0.31
N ALA A 215 -12.59 5.32 0.55
CA ALA A 215 -11.83 5.81 1.69
C ALA A 215 -10.63 6.65 1.25
N ILE A 216 -9.85 6.18 0.27
CA ILE A 216 -8.69 6.91 -0.23
C ILE A 216 -9.12 8.12 -1.07
N ARG A 217 -10.13 7.97 -1.92
CA ARG A 217 -10.68 9.08 -2.69
C ARG A 217 -11.16 10.22 -1.77
N LYS A 218 -11.90 9.91 -0.71
CA LYS A 218 -12.33 10.91 0.28
C LYS A 218 -11.15 11.57 1.00
N ALA A 219 -10.08 10.83 1.26
CA ALA A 219 -8.86 11.42 1.81
C ALA A 219 -8.22 12.42 0.83
N ILE A 220 -8.13 12.08 -0.44
CA ILE A 220 -7.64 12.99 -1.49
C ILE A 220 -8.55 14.22 -1.61
N GLU A 221 -9.86 14.03 -1.72
CA GLU A 221 -10.83 15.14 -1.79
C GLU A 221 -10.73 16.08 -0.56
N ALA A 222 -10.50 15.52 0.63
CA ALA A 222 -10.33 16.32 1.85
C ALA A 222 -9.02 17.13 1.84
N ILE A 223 -7.93 16.58 1.28
CA ILE A 223 -6.67 17.32 1.10
C ILE A 223 -6.85 18.46 0.11
N GLU A 224 -7.46 18.20 -1.05
CA GLU A 224 -7.73 19.21 -2.10
C GLU A 224 -8.59 20.37 -1.58
N ARG A 225 -9.55 20.07 -0.70
CA ARG A 225 -10.48 21.07 -0.14
C ARG A 225 -9.98 21.74 1.13
N ASN A 226 -8.82 21.33 1.66
CA ASN A 226 -8.29 21.87 2.92
C ASN A 226 -7.70 23.28 2.70
N LYS A 227 -8.56 24.24 2.35
CA LYS A 227 -8.21 25.65 2.18
C LYS A 227 -8.49 26.39 3.47
N LYS A 228 -7.53 27.20 3.93
CA LYS A 228 -7.81 28.19 4.98
C LYS A 228 -8.75 29.24 4.39
N TYR A 229 -9.96 29.28 4.87
CA TYR A 229 -10.81 30.45 4.65
C TYR A 229 -10.14 31.65 5.33
N LYS A 230 -9.91 32.70 4.57
CA LYS A 230 -9.45 33.98 5.10
C LYS A 230 -10.60 34.72 5.77
#